data_0816f09656651775a8802e5844548915
#
_entry.id   0816f09656651775a8802e5844548915
#
_cell.length_a   1.000
_cell.length_b   1.000
_cell.length_c   1.000
_cell.angle_alpha   90.00
_cell.angle_beta   90.00
_cell.angle_gamma   90.00
#
_symmetry.space_group_name_H-M   'P 1'
#
loop_
_entity.id
_entity.type
_entity.pdbx_description
1 polymer ?
#
loop_
_entity_poly.entity_id
_entity_poly.type
_entity_poly.pdbx_seq_one_letter_code
_entity_poly.pdbx_strand_id
1 'polypeptide(L)'
;MPDMLVKLYKVKEDPALEVRLAANGIQLKRALAPDIQRITGFVRENFGDGWANECLAGILRDGCWIAVKDKKVVGFACFEATRPNYFGPTGVLESMRGMGIGKALLLRSLLSLRERGYAYAIIGWAGPTAFYEKAVDAIPIPGEEGESYGDMVQQ
;
A
#
# COMPACT_ATOMS: atom_id res chain seq x y z
N MET A 1 14.64 7.75 -5.00
CA MET A 1 13.19 7.82 -4.73
C MET A 1 12.98 8.39 -3.33
N PRO A 2 12.43 9.59 -3.23
CA PRO A 2 12.25 10.22 -1.92
C PRO A 2 11.18 9.54 -1.10
N ASP A 3 11.24 9.73 0.21
CA ASP A 3 10.09 9.50 1.06
C ASP A 3 9.13 10.68 0.92
N MET A 4 7.84 10.43 1.02
CA MET A 4 6.82 11.47 0.91
C MET A 4 5.98 11.55 2.16
N LEU A 5 5.52 12.75 2.48
CA LEU A 5 4.68 13.03 3.64
C LEU A 5 3.23 13.17 3.22
N VAL A 6 2.33 12.50 3.94
CA VAL A 6 0.88 12.62 3.76
C VAL A 6 0.27 13.21 5.02
N LYS A 7 -0.58 14.21 4.85
CA LYS A 7 -1.39 14.78 5.93
C LYS A 7 -2.68 13.95 6.03
N LEU A 8 -2.70 12.97 6.94
CA LEU A 8 -3.82 12.02 7.03
C LEU A 8 -5.15 12.69 7.35
N TYR A 9 -5.14 13.78 8.12
CA TYR A 9 -6.35 14.52 8.47
C TYR A 9 -7.00 15.23 7.26
N LYS A 10 -6.33 15.28 6.10
CA LYS A 10 -6.86 15.83 4.86
C LYS A 10 -7.25 14.75 3.84
N VAL A 11 -6.94 13.50 4.10
CA VAL A 11 -7.29 12.40 3.18
C VAL A 11 -8.79 12.21 3.15
N LYS A 12 -9.36 12.17 1.94
CA LYS A 12 -10.80 12.00 1.73
C LYS A 12 -11.11 10.60 1.21
N GLU A 13 -12.23 10.05 1.68
CA GLU A 13 -12.78 8.83 1.13
C GLU A 13 -13.21 9.04 -0.32
N ASP A 14 -13.22 7.97 -1.10
CA ASP A 14 -13.73 7.95 -2.47
C ASP A 14 -14.64 6.72 -2.65
N PRO A 15 -15.86 6.76 -2.10
CA PRO A 15 -16.77 5.62 -2.19
C PRO A 15 -17.13 5.24 -3.63
N ALA A 16 -17.21 6.22 -4.53
CA ALA A 16 -17.54 5.97 -5.93
C ALA A 16 -16.50 5.08 -6.61
N LEU A 17 -15.22 5.22 -6.24
CA LEU A 17 -14.15 4.39 -6.77
C LEU A 17 -14.37 2.91 -6.39
N GLU A 18 -14.67 2.62 -5.13
CA GLU A 18 -14.90 1.24 -4.69
C GLU A 18 -16.16 0.63 -5.29
N VAL A 19 -17.22 1.44 -5.47
CA VAL A 19 -18.44 1.00 -6.17
C VAL A 19 -18.12 0.62 -7.61
N ARG A 20 -17.32 1.41 -8.30
CA ARG A 20 -16.90 1.13 -9.68
C ARG A 20 -16.05 -0.14 -9.76
N LEU A 21 -15.13 -0.33 -8.81
CA LEU A 21 -14.31 -1.55 -8.75
C LEU A 21 -15.18 -2.78 -8.49
N ALA A 22 -16.14 -2.69 -7.58
CA ALA A 22 -17.06 -3.78 -7.30
C ALA A 22 -17.89 -4.16 -8.54
N ALA A 23 -18.32 -3.17 -9.32
CA ALA A 23 -19.03 -3.40 -10.58
C ALA A 23 -18.18 -4.19 -11.60
N ASN A 24 -16.85 -4.13 -11.46
CA ASN A 24 -15.91 -4.88 -12.28
C ASN A 24 -15.41 -6.17 -11.59
N GLY A 25 -16.08 -6.60 -10.54
CA GLY A 25 -15.75 -7.83 -9.83
C GLY A 25 -14.54 -7.75 -8.91
N ILE A 26 -14.11 -6.54 -8.56
CA ILE A 26 -12.94 -6.32 -7.70
C ILE A 26 -13.39 -5.89 -6.31
N GLN A 27 -13.00 -6.66 -5.30
CA GLN A 27 -13.30 -6.37 -3.90
C GLN A 27 -12.01 -6.07 -3.14
N LEU A 28 -12.03 -5.02 -2.31
CA LEU A 28 -10.97 -4.79 -1.34
C LEU A 28 -11.34 -5.42 -0.01
N LYS A 29 -10.38 -6.09 0.61
CA LYS A 29 -10.59 -6.69 1.92
C LYS A 29 -9.29 -6.75 2.70
N ARG A 30 -9.40 -6.90 4.01
CA ARG A 30 -8.23 -7.12 4.88
C ARG A 30 -7.65 -8.50 4.60
N ALA A 31 -6.32 -8.58 4.60
CA ALA A 31 -5.65 -9.87 4.52
C ALA A 31 -5.95 -10.71 5.74
N LEU A 32 -6.28 -11.97 5.53
CA LEU A 32 -6.57 -12.92 6.61
C LEU A 32 -5.39 -13.89 6.79
N ALA A 33 -5.09 -14.23 8.04
CA ALA A 33 -3.96 -15.11 8.36
C ALA A 33 -3.96 -16.44 7.58
N PRO A 34 -5.09 -17.14 7.37
CA PRO A 34 -5.10 -18.37 6.58
C PRO A 34 -4.62 -18.20 5.14
N ASP A 35 -4.66 -16.99 4.60
CA ASP A 35 -4.26 -16.70 3.22
C ASP A 35 -2.82 -16.21 3.10
N ILE A 36 -2.04 -16.21 4.18
CA ILE A 36 -0.68 -15.66 4.21
C ILE A 36 0.17 -16.17 3.03
N GLN A 37 0.21 -17.49 2.83
CA GLN A 37 1.07 -18.07 1.78
C GLN A 37 0.60 -17.67 0.38
N ARG A 38 -0.70 -17.58 0.17
CA ARG A 38 -1.25 -17.16 -1.14
C ARG A 38 -0.97 -15.69 -1.40
N ILE A 39 -1.11 -14.85 -0.39
CA ILE A 39 -0.86 -13.41 -0.52
C ILE A 39 0.62 -13.14 -0.70
N THR A 40 1.47 -13.67 0.18
CA THR A 40 2.93 -13.47 0.09
C THR A 40 3.51 -14.11 -1.16
N GLY A 41 2.96 -15.25 -1.59
CA GLY A 41 3.33 -15.89 -2.85
C GLY A 41 3.05 -15.00 -4.06
N PHE A 42 1.87 -14.36 -4.09
CA PHE A 42 1.54 -13.38 -5.12
C PHE A 42 2.55 -12.22 -5.13
N VAL A 43 2.86 -11.68 -3.96
CA VAL A 43 3.81 -10.56 -3.85
C VAL A 43 5.20 -10.99 -4.29
N ARG A 44 5.67 -12.15 -3.84
CA ARG A 44 7.00 -12.69 -4.21
C ARG A 44 7.12 -12.89 -5.71
N GLU A 45 6.13 -13.51 -6.31
CA GLU A 45 6.13 -13.82 -7.73
C GLU A 45 6.14 -12.57 -8.61
N ASN A 46 5.43 -11.53 -8.22
CA ASN A 46 5.26 -10.33 -9.03
C ASN A 46 6.18 -9.17 -8.65
N PHE A 47 6.69 -9.14 -7.41
CA PHE A 47 7.42 -7.98 -6.87
C PHE A 47 8.70 -8.34 -6.10
N GLY A 48 8.96 -9.61 -5.84
CA GLY A 48 10.20 -10.06 -5.22
C GLY A 48 10.12 -10.36 -3.73
N ASP A 49 11.22 -10.93 -3.23
CA ASP A 49 11.29 -11.44 -1.85
C ASP A 49 11.19 -10.36 -0.78
N GLY A 50 11.85 -9.22 -1.01
CA GLY A 50 11.84 -8.13 -0.02
C GLY A 50 10.43 -7.64 0.29
N TRP A 51 9.65 -7.40 -0.75
CA TRP A 51 8.26 -6.96 -0.58
C TRP A 51 7.38 -8.07 -0.01
N ALA A 52 7.65 -9.34 -0.35
CA ALA A 52 6.93 -10.46 0.25
C ALA A 52 7.18 -10.53 1.77
N ASN A 53 8.41 -10.28 2.21
CA ASN A 53 8.76 -10.24 3.63
C ASN A 53 8.07 -9.07 4.35
N GLU A 54 8.06 -7.88 3.74
CA GLU A 54 7.36 -6.73 4.29
C GLU A 54 5.85 -6.99 4.35
N CYS A 55 5.29 -7.61 3.32
CA CYS A 55 3.88 -7.98 3.28
C CYS A 55 3.51 -8.92 4.44
N LEU A 56 4.34 -9.94 4.71
CA LEU A 56 4.15 -10.81 5.86
C LEU A 56 4.13 -10.02 7.17
N ALA A 57 5.10 -9.13 7.36
CA ALA A 57 5.13 -8.27 8.54
C ALA A 57 3.88 -7.41 8.67
N GLY A 58 3.42 -6.85 7.55
CA GLY A 58 2.19 -6.07 7.49
C GLY A 58 0.96 -6.89 7.90
N ILE A 59 0.83 -8.11 7.37
CA ILE A 59 -0.30 -9.01 7.72
C ILE A 59 -0.30 -9.30 9.21
N LEU A 60 0.86 -9.63 9.77
CA LEU A 60 0.99 -9.98 11.20
C LEU A 60 0.67 -8.79 12.12
N ARG A 61 0.81 -7.57 11.64
CA ARG A 61 0.48 -6.34 12.36
C ARG A 61 -0.91 -5.81 12.03
N ASP A 62 -1.71 -6.60 11.33
CA ASP A 62 -3.04 -6.19 10.85
C ASP A 62 -2.98 -4.93 9.97
N GLY A 63 -1.95 -4.84 9.15
CA GLY A 63 -1.67 -3.71 8.26
C GLY A 63 -1.54 -4.12 6.79
N CYS A 64 -2.52 -4.88 6.27
CA CYS A 64 -2.50 -5.25 4.85
C CYS A 64 -3.91 -5.30 4.27
N TRP A 65 -4.10 -4.52 3.21
CA TRP A 65 -5.29 -4.59 2.36
C TRP A 65 -4.95 -5.32 1.07
N ILE A 66 -5.88 -6.13 0.58
CA ILE A 66 -5.74 -6.81 -0.71
C ILE A 66 -6.93 -6.49 -1.61
N ALA A 67 -6.67 -6.52 -2.92
CA ALA A 67 -7.71 -6.50 -3.94
C ALA A 67 -7.85 -7.90 -4.50
N VAL A 68 -9.08 -8.37 -4.62
CA VAL A 68 -9.40 -9.73 -5.03
C VAL A 68 -10.38 -9.70 -6.20
N LYS A 69 -10.11 -10.52 -7.21
CA LYS A 69 -11.02 -10.77 -8.32
C LYS A 69 -11.06 -12.27 -8.58
N ASP A 70 -12.26 -12.83 -8.71
CA ASP A 70 -12.46 -14.27 -8.92
C ASP A 70 -11.71 -15.12 -7.90
N LYS A 71 -11.74 -14.68 -6.62
CA LYS A 71 -11.07 -15.31 -5.48
C LYS A 71 -9.55 -15.31 -5.57
N LYS A 72 -8.95 -14.52 -6.46
CA LYS A 72 -7.50 -14.41 -6.60
C LYS A 72 -7.03 -13.01 -6.24
N VAL A 73 -5.86 -12.93 -5.60
CA VAL A 73 -5.24 -11.65 -5.28
C VAL A 73 -4.77 -11.00 -6.58
N VAL A 74 -5.16 -9.74 -6.78
CA VAL A 74 -4.74 -8.93 -7.93
C VAL A 74 -4.00 -7.66 -7.52
N GLY A 75 -3.97 -7.35 -6.23
CA GLY A 75 -3.24 -6.21 -5.70
C GLY A 75 -3.14 -6.27 -4.19
N PHE A 76 -2.21 -5.52 -3.64
CA PHE A 76 -1.99 -5.46 -2.19
C PHE A 76 -1.45 -4.08 -1.80
N ALA A 77 -1.62 -3.72 -0.55
CA ALA A 77 -0.98 -2.56 0.06
C ALA A 77 -0.80 -2.81 1.54
N CYS A 78 0.37 -2.47 2.05
CA CYS A 78 0.71 -2.62 3.45
C CYS A 78 0.88 -1.26 4.13
N PHE A 79 0.66 -1.22 5.41
CA PHE A 79 0.97 -0.08 6.26
C PHE A 79 1.51 -0.59 7.58
N GLU A 80 2.43 0.16 8.18
CA GLU A 80 3.14 -0.27 9.38
C GLU A 80 3.91 -1.58 9.21
N ALA A 81 4.26 -1.93 7.98
CA ALA A 81 5.02 -3.14 7.69
C ALA A 81 6.50 -2.93 8.01
N THR A 82 7.09 -1.84 7.55
CA THR A 82 8.51 -1.54 7.72
C THR A 82 8.75 -0.75 9.00
N ARG A 83 7.95 0.30 9.22
CA ARG A 83 8.05 1.19 10.39
C ARG A 83 6.68 1.71 10.76
N PRO A 84 6.50 2.20 12.02
CA PRO A 84 5.26 2.89 12.39
C PRO A 84 4.96 4.03 11.42
N ASN A 85 3.69 4.27 11.15
CA ASN A 85 3.13 5.26 10.25
C ASN A 85 3.64 5.24 8.79
N TYR A 86 4.40 4.22 8.38
CA TYR A 86 4.81 4.07 6.99
C TYR A 86 3.74 3.35 6.17
N PHE A 87 3.51 3.87 4.98
CA PHE A 87 2.72 3.21 3.93
C PHE A 87 3.68 2.53 2.95
N GLY A 88 3.36 1.31 2.56
CA GLY A 88 4.09 0.52 1.58
C GLY A 88 4.57 -0.80 2.19
N PRO A 89 4.96 -1.76 1.34
CA PRO A 89 4.89 -1.73 -0.11
C PRO A 89 3.45 -1.86 -0.67
N THR A 90 3.29 -1.52 -1.93
CA THR A 90 2.02 -1.63 -2.65
C THR A 90 2.26 -2.03 -4.10
N GLY A 91 1.39 -2.84 -4.64
CA GLY A 91 1.49 -3.25 -6.03
C GLY A 91 0.19 -3.82 -6.57
N VAL A 92 0.01 -3.67 -7.87
CA VAL A 92 -1.16 -4.18 -8.61
C VAL A 92 -0.65 -5.02 -9.77
N LEU A 93 -1.29 -6.17 -9.99
CA LEU A 93 -0.98 -7.02 -11.13
C LEU A 93 -1.00 -6.20 -12.41
N GLU A 94 0.03 -6.36 -13.24
CA GLU A 94 0.23 -5.50 -14.42
C GLU A 94 -1.00 -5.45 -15.33
N SER A 95 -1.63 -6.60 -15.58
CA SER A 95 -2.83 -6.69 -16.41
C SER A 95 -4.06 -5.99 -15.81
N MET A 96 -4.01 -5.63 -14.54
CA MET A 96 -5.13 -5.01 -13.81
C MET A 96 -4.89 -3.54 -13.50
N ARG A 97 -3.80 -2.95 -14.01
CA ARG A 97 -3.49 -1.53 -13.81
C ARG A 97 -4.41 -0.63 -14.62
N GLY A 98 -4.54 0.62 -14.20
CA GLY A 98 -5.36 1.62 -14.89
C GLY A 98 -6.83 1.62 -14.51
N MET A 99 -7.25 0.81 -13.54
CA MET A 99 -8.64 0.71 -13.09
C MET A 99 -8.92 1.46 -11.78
N GLY A 100 -7.87 1.95 -11.10
CA GLY A 100 -8.00 2.61 -9.82
C GLY A 100 -7.78 1.71 -8.61
N ILE A 101 -7.35 0.47 -8.79
CA ILE A 101 -7.08 -0.47 -7.69
C ILE A 101 -6.01 0.08 -6.77
N GLY A 102 -4.90 0.58 -7.34
CA GLY A 102 -3.80 1.15 -6.55
C GLY A 102 -4.25 2.32 -5.69
N LYS A 103 -5.07 3.21 -6.23
CA LYS A 103 -5.62 4.34 -5.49
C LYS A 103 -6.54 3.87 -4.36
N ALA A 104 -7.40 2.89 -4.63
CA ALA A 104 -8.32 2.37 -3.61
C ALA A 104 -7.55 1.71 -2.45
N LEU A 105 -6.52 0.92 -2.77
CA LEU A 105 -5.64 0.31 -1.77
C LEU A 105 -4.90 1.36 -0.93
N LEU A 106 -4.39 2.40 -1.59
CA LEU A 106 -3.73 3.53 -0.92
C LEU A 106 -4.68 4.22 0.05
N LEU A 107 -5.89 4.57 -0.40
CA LEU A 107 -6.86 5.25 0.45
C LEU A 107 -7.27 4.41 1.65
N ARG A 108 -7.54 3.11 1.46
CA ARG A 108 -7.88 2.21 2.56
C ARG A 108 -6.76 2.14 3.59
N SER A 109 -5.52 2.08 3.13
CA SER A 109 -4.35 2.00 4.01
C SER A 109 -4.15 3.31 4.79
N LEU A 110 -4.22 4.45 4.12
CA LEU A 110 -4.05 5.75 4.77
C LEU A 110 -5.18 6.05 5.76
N LEU A 111 -6.42 5.71 5.41
CA LEU A 111 -7.54 5.86 6.33
C LEU A 111 -7.40 4.95 7.54
N SER A 112 -6.86 3.73 7.36
CA SER A 112 -6.55 2.83 8.47
C SER A 112 -5.49 3.43 9.41
N LEU A 113 -4.44 4.05 8.87
CA LEU A 113 -3.44 4.75 9.68
C LEU A 113 -4.04 5.93 10.45
N ARG A 114 -4.91 6.71 9.81
CA ARG A 114 -5.62 7.79 10.47
C ARG A 114 -6.46 7.28 11.64
N GLU A 115 -7.15 6.16 11.46
CA GLU A 115 -7.98 5.55 12.48
C GLU A 115 -7.15 5.05 13.67
N ARG A 116 -5.88 4.67 13.43
CA ARG A 116 -4.94 4.32 14.49
C ARG A 116 -4.41 5.52 15.29
N GLY A 117 -4.79 6.75 14.89
CA GLY A 117 -4.44 7.96 15.60
C GLY A 117 -3.30 8.77 15.02
N TYR A 118 -2.75 8.37 13.89
CA TYR A 118 -1.69 9.14 13.24
C TYR A 118 -2.24 10.37 12.52
N ALA A 119 -1.57 11.50 12.67
CA ALA A 119 -1.86 12.71 11.90
C ALA A 119 -1.14 12.70 10.55
N TYR A 120 -0.02 11.98 10.46
CA TYR A 120 0.84 11.95 9.27
C TYR A 120 1.23 10.52 8.93
N ALA A 121 1.43 10.27 7.64
CA ALA A 121 2.00 9.03 7.15
C ALA A 121 3.19 9.33 6.26
N ILE A 122 4.14 8.40 6.23
CA ILE A 122 5.28 8.46 5.33
C ILE A 122 5.09 7.39 4.26
N ILE A 123 5.21 7.78 2.99
CA ILE A 123 5.30 6.84 1.88
C ILE A 123 6.78 6.62 1.63
N GLY A 124 7.28 5.47 2.05
CA GLY A 124 8.70 5.15 1.91
C GLY A 124 9.05 4.79 0.47
N TRP A 125 10.16 5.32 -0.03
CA TRP A 125 10.63 5.10 -1.40
C TRP A 125 9.48 5.26 -2.41
N ALA A 126 8.87 6.44 -2.40
CA ALA A 126 7.74 6.74 -3.28
C ALA A 126 8.19 6.71 -4.75
N GLY A 127 7.85 5.64 -5.47
CA GLY A 127 8.22 5.50 -6.87
C GLY A 127 7.53 6.53 -7.75
N PRO A 128 6.25 6.39 -8.09
CA PRO A 128 5.57 7.37 -8.93
C PRO A 128 5.08 8.55 -8.07
N THR A 129 5.97 9.51 -7.79
CA THR A 129 5.64 10.66 -6.94
C THR A 129 4.40 11.42 -7.42
N ALA A 130 4.25 11.57 -8.74
CA ALA A 130 3.09 12.24 -9.33
C ALA A 130 1.77 11.55 -8.97
N PHE A 131 1.77 10.22 -8.87
CA PHE A 131 0.59 9.47 -8.47
C PHE A 131 0.16 9.83 -7.04
N TYR A 132 1.11 9.87 -6.12
CA TYR A 132 0.82 10.20 -4.72
C TYR A 132 0.47 11.67 -4.52
N GLU A 133 1.11 12.57 -5.26
CA GLU A 133 0.77 13.99 -5.27
C GLU A 133 -0.68 14.19 -5.69
N LYS A 134 -1.08 13.56 -6.79
CA LYS A 134 -2.43 13.68 -7.34
C LYS A 134 -3.48 13.00 -6.45
N ALA A 135 -3.17 11.82 -5.92
CA ALA A 135 -4.15 11.03 -5.18
C ALA A 135 -4.43 11.57 -3.79
N VAL A 136 -3.41 12.03 -3.06
CA VAL A 136 -3.51 12.36 -1.63
C VAL A 136 -2.71 13.62 -1.24
N ASP A 137 -2.34 14.45 -2.19
CA ASP A 137 -1.57 15.68 -1.94
C ASP A 137 -0.26 15.41 -1.18
N ALA A 138 0.36 14.25 -1.42
CA ALA A 138 1.64 13.92 -0.80
C ALA A 138 2.73 14.89 -1.26
N ILE A 139 3.64 15.22 -0.36
CA ILE A 139 4.76 16.11 -0.66
C ILE A 139 6.08 15.39 -0.37
N PRO A 140 7.10 15.55 -1.25
CA PRO A 140 8.42 15.00 -0.95
C PRO A 140 8.99 15.62 0.33
N ILE A 141 9.67 14.80 1.14
CA ILE A 141 10.33 15.30 2.34
C ILE A 141 11.61 16.00 1.90
N PRO A 142 11.81 17.30 2.26
CA PRO A 142 12.99 18.05 1.83
C PRO A 142 14.29 17.43 2.33
N GLY A 143 15.30 17.39 1.44
CA GLY A 143 16.64 16.92 1.81
C GLY A 143 16.74 15.40 1.99
N GLU A 144 15.71 14.66 1.60
CA GLU A 144 15.67 13.21 1.74
C GLU A 144 15.61 12.56 0.34
N GLU A 145 16.52 11.62 0.08
CA GLU A 145 16.67 10.96 -1.23
C GLU A 145 16.51 9.43 -1.12
N GLY A 146 15.82 8.97 -0.09
CA GLY A 146 15.57 7.54 0.13
C GLY A 146 16.51 6.89 1.12
N GLU A 147 17.22 7.66 1.94
CA GLU A 147 18.16 7.16 2.92
C GLU A 147 17.50 6.39 4.07
N SER A 148 16.19 6.53 4.23
CA SER A 148 15.47 5.84 5.30
C SER A 148 15.59 4.32 5.25
N TYR A 149 15.97 3.77 4.09
CA TYR A 149 16.22 2.35 3.89
C TYR A 149 17.72 2.01 3.77
N GLY A 150 18.61 2.97 4.04
CA GLY A 150 20.06 2.80 3.86
C GLY A 150 20.70 1.77 4.78
N ASP A 151 20.04 1.43 5.87
CA ASP A 151 20.60 0.48 6.87
C ASP A 151 20.20 -0.98 6.60
N MET A 152 19.58 -1.27 5.47
CA MET A 152 19.26 -2.67 5.14
C MET A 152 20.55 -3.50 5.03
N VAL A 153 20.49 -4.70 5.60
CA VAL A 153 21.65 -5.59 5.57
C VAL A 153 21.92 -6.09 4.15
N GLN A 154 23.21 -6.31 3.89
CA GLN A 154 23.68 -6.89 2.63
C GLN A 154 24.36 -8.22 2.92
N GLN A 155 24.14 -9.19 2.05
CA GLN A 155 24.76 -10.51 2.15
C GLN A 155 26.08 -10.53 1.41
#